data_b2245793b0a97635db1d139e60df9bc8
#
_entry.id   b2245793b0a97635db1d139e60df9bc8
#
_cell.length_a   1.000
_cell.length_b   1.000
_cell.length_c   1.000
_cell.angle_alpha   90.00
_cell.angle_beta   90.00
_cell.angle_gamma   90.00
#
_symmetry.space_group_name_H-M   'P 1'
#
loop_
_entity.id
_entity.type
_entity.pdbx_description
1 polymer ?
#
loop_
_entity_poly.entity_id
_entity_poly.type
_entity_poly.pdbx_seq_one_letter_code
_entity_poly.pdbx_strand_id
1 'polypeptide(L)'
;MEANEVFFLEDRIILVEGQEDVVIFKKIEKELDLSINGDFFGWGVGGAPKMRAFLALFRDMGYRHVVSILDGDKVDVFEELKREYSETDYKFFVLPTDDIRDKKERTIQSKSGITSEKGNLKSEYREPIRALFNDINDALK
;
A
#
# COMPACT_ATOMS: atom_id res chain seq x y z
N MET A 1 -18.94 21.30 15.43
CA MET A 1 -18.14 20.21 14.86
C MET A 1 -16.72 20.30 15.39
N GLU A 2 -16.21 19.19 15.81
CA GLU A 2 -14.84 19.14 16.28
C GLU A 2 -13.85 19.29 15.11
N ALA A 3 -12.73 19.97 15.37
CA ALA A 3 -11.70 20.16 14.33
C ALA A 3 -11.18 18.84 13.78
N ASN A 4 -11.04 17.82 14.62
CA ASN A 4 -10.55 16.52 14.19
C ASN A 4 -11.54 15.80 13.29
N GLU A 5 -12.82 16.09 13.35
CA GLU A 5 -13.79 15.49 12.43
C GLU A 5 -13.56 15.95 11.00
N VAL A 6 -13.06 17.17 10.82
CA VAL A 6 -12.73 17.69 9.49
C VAL A 6 -11.53 16.98 8.88
N PHE A 7 -10.52 16.65 9.71
CA PHE A 7 -9.26 16.04 9.25
C PHE A 7 -9.31 14.53 9.26
N PHE A 8 -10.22 13.93 10.02
CA PHE A 8 -10.28 12.47 10.21
C PHE A 8 -11.62 11.91 9.76
N LEU A 9 -12.17 12.44 8.65
CA LEU A 9 -13.38 11.89 8.03
C LEU A 9 -13.22 10.41 7.71
N GLU A 10 -12.01 10.01 7.35
CA GLU A 10 -11.68 8.62 7.11
C GLU A 10 -10.43 8.28 7.91
N ASP A 11 -10.57 7.38 8.90
CA ASP A 11 -9.45 6.96 9.74
C ASP A 11 -8.84 5.65 9.27
N ARG A 12 -9.19 5.23 8.06
CA ARG A 12 -8.66 4.02 7.42
C ARG A 12 -7.75 4.44 6.29
N ILE A 13 -6.45 4.21 6.50
CA ILE A 13 -5.42 4.66 5.57
C ILE A 13 -4.72 3.45 4.97
N ILE A 14 -4.49 3.48 3.66
CA ILE A 14 -3.66 2.51 2.97
C ILE A 14 -2.40 3.25 2.50
N LEU A 15 -1.27 2.97 3.17
CA LEU A 15 0.02 3.55 2.79
C LEU A 15 0.66 2.75 1.67
N VAL A 16 1.07 3.45 0.63
CA VAL A 16 1.83 2.87 -0.49
C VAL A 16 3.08 3.70 -0.74
N GLU A 17 4.06 3.14 -1.42
CA GLU A 17 5.37 3.77 -1.52
C GLU A 17 5.40 4.99 -2.44
N GLY A 18 4.54 5.07 -3.44
CA GLY A 18 4.55 6.18 -4.39
C GLY A 18 3.18 6.66 -4.78
N GLN A 19 3.12 7.90 -5.27
CA GLN A 19 1.88 8.47 -5.80
C GLN A 19 1.39 7.71 -7.03
N GLU A 20 2.32 7.20 -7.83
CA GLU A 20 2.00 6.35 -8.97
C GLU A 20 1.24 5.10 -8.52
N ASP A 21 1.66 4.52 -7.40
CA ASP A 21 1.03 3.32 -6.84
C ASP A 21 -0.43 3.58 -6.51
N VAL A 22 -0.75 4.77 -5.99
CA VAL A 22 -2.14 5.15 -5.70
C VAL A 22 -3.00 5.08 -6.96
N VAL A 23 -2.49 5.65 -8.06
CA VAL A 23 -3.21 5.66 -9.34
C VAL A 23 -3.42 4.24 -9.85
N ILE A 24 -2.38 3.42 -9.78
CA ILE A 24 -2.43 2.03 -10.27
C ILE A 24 -3.38 1.19 -9.41
N PHE A 25 -3.32 1.30 -8.09
CA PHE A 25 -4.24 0.55 -7.22
C PHE A 25 -5.70 0.94 -7.48
N LYS A 26 -5.98 2.21 -7.70
CA LYS A 26 -7.34 2.65 -8.03
C LYS A 26 -7.81 2.08 -9.37
N LYS A 27 -6.91 1.97 -10.34
CA LYS A 27 -7.21 1.34 -11.61
C LYS A 27 -7.51 -0.15 -11.44
N ILE A 28 -6.72 -0.84 -10.58
CA ILE A 28 -6.93 -2.25 -10.28
C ILE A 28 -8.28 -2.47 -9.60
N GLU A 29 -8.68 -1.59 -8.68
CA GLU A 29 -10.01 -1.66 -8.06
C GLU A 29 -11.11 -1.72 -9.12
N LYS A 30 -11.01 -0.87 -10.13
CA LYS A 30 -11.98 -0.86 -11.23
C LYS A 30 -11.93 -2.11 -12.06
N GLU A 31 -10.73 -2.60 -12.39
CA GLU A 31 -10.56 -3.81 -13.20
C GLU A 31 -11.09 -5.05 -12.48
N LEU A 32 -10.95 -5.13 -11.18
CA LEU A 32 -11.41 -6.26 -10.38
C LEU A 32 -12.85 -6.09 -9.87
N ASP A 33 -13.45 -4.92 -10.08
CA ASP A 33 -14.76 -4.57 -9.53
C ASP A 33 -14.79 -4.79 -8.01
N LEU A 34 -13.72 -4.32 -7.34
CA LEU A 34 -13.57 -4.39 -5.89
C LEU A 34 -13.22 -3.01 -5.36
N SER A 35 -13.82 -2.67 -4.21
CA SER A 35 -13.48 -1.42 -3.52
C SER A 35 -12.70 -1.72 -2.27
N ILE A 36 -11.63 -0.97 -2.03
CA ILE A 36 -10.91 -0.99 -0.76
C ILE A 36 -11.53 0.09 0.14
N ASN A 37 -11.81 -0.29 1.37
CA ASN A 37 -12.55 0.54 2.32
C ASN A 37 -11.62 1.47 3.10
N GLY A 38 -10.85 2.30 2.40
CA GLY A 38 -9.93 3.24 3.00
C GLY A 38 -9.36 4.19 1.96
N ASP A 39 -8.60 5.16 2.42
CA ASP A 39 -7.97 6.15 1.56
C ASP A 39 -6.52 5.79 1.31
N PHE A 40 -6.15 5.77 0.04
CA PHE A 40 -4.75 5.57 -0.36
C PHE A 40 -3.93 6.81 -0.10
N PHE A 41 -2.76 6.62 0.46
CA PHE A 41 -1.79 7.68 0.68
C PHE A 41 -0.42 7.20 0.20
N GLY A 42 0.17 7.92 -0.75
CA GLY A 42 1.49 7.61 -1.28
C GLY A 42 2.35 8.87 -1.35
N TRP A 43 3.66 8.67 -1.22
CA TRP A 43 4.63 9.77 -1.32
C TRP A 43 5.58 9.50 -2.48
N GLY A 44 6.13 10.56 -3.06
CA GLY A 44 6.89 10.43 -4.29
C GLY A 44 8.32 9.93 -4.11
N VAL A 45 8.95 10.17 -2.96
CA VAL A 45 10.35 9.85 -2.75
C VAL A 45 10.59 9.48 -1.28
N GLY A 46 11.69 8.76 -1.01
CA GLY A 46 12.14 8.49 0.34
C GLY A 46 12.02 7.06 0.81
N GLY A 47 11.32 6.21 0.10
CA GLY A 47 11.25 4.77 0.37
C GLY A 47 10.85 4.41 1.80
N ALA A 48 11.47 3.36 2.33
CA ALA A 48 11.14 2.81 3.65
C ALA A 48 11.32 3.79 4.82
N PRO A 49 12.38 4.62 4.88
CA PRO A 49 12.48 5.62 5.96
C PRO A 49 11.31 6.59 5.98
N LYS A 50 10.80 6.95 4.80
CA LYS A 50 9.66 7.84 4.69
C LYS A 50 8.39 7.15 5.19
N MET A 51 8.21 5.88 4.89
CA MET A 51 7.08 5.11 5.39
C MET A 51 7.08 5.07 6.91
N ARG A 52 8.23 4.86 7.55
CA ARG A 52 8.36 4.87 9.01
C ARG A 52 7.92 6.20 9.60
N ALA A 53 8.32 7.31 8.96
CA ALA A 53 7.94 8.64 9.41
C ALA A 53 6.42 8.85 9.35
N PHE A 54 5.77 8.42 8.27
CA PHE A 54 4.32 8.53 8.13
C PHE A 54 3.57 7.63 9.11
N LEU A 55 4.07 6.41 9.34
CA LEU A 55 3.46 5.51 10.32
C LEU A 55 3.49 6.11 11.72
N ALA A 56 4.63 6.67 12.13
CA ALA A 56 4.76 7.33 13.41
C ALA A 56 3.82 8.54 13.52
N LEU A 57 3.73 9.32 12.45
CA LEU A 57 2.84 10.47 12.40
C LEU A 57 1.38 10.07 12.55
N PHE A 58 0.93 9.07 11.79
CA PHE A 58 -0.45 8.61 11.86
C PHE A 58 -0.80 8.04 13.23
N ARG A 59 0.15 7.32 13.85
CA ARG A 59 -0.05 6.81 15.20
C ARG A 59 -0.19 7.96 16.19
N ASP A 60 0.67 8.97 16.11
CA ASP A 60 0.63 10.14 16.99
C ASP A 60 -0.65 10.96 16.80
N MET A 61 -1.19 10.96 15.58
CA MET A 61 -2.44 11.64 15.26
C MET A 61 -3.69 10.85 15.66
N GLY A 62 -3.52 9.62 16.13
CA GLY A 62 -4.64 8.81 16.60
C GLY A 62 -5.35 7.98 15.55
N TYR A 63 -4.77 7.80 14.36
CA TYR A 63 -5.32 6.87 13.37
C TYR A 63 -5.18 5.45 13.87
N ARG A 64 -6.29 4.70 13.88
CA ARG A 64 -6.30 3.34 14.40
C ARG A 64 -6.15 2.27 13.32
N HIS A 65 -6.62 2.54 12.12
CA HIS A 65 -6.65 1.55 11.04
C HIS A 65 -5.73 2.01 9.91
N VAL A 66 -4.51 1.49 9.93
CA VAL A 66 -3.52 1.80 8.90
C VAL A 66 -3.00 0.48 8.33
N VAL A 67 -3.08 0.36 7.02
CA VAL A 67 -2.53 -0.76 6.26
C VAL A 67 -1.41 -0.21 5.39
N SER A 68 -0.29 -0.92 5.35
CA SER A 68 0.82 -0.54 4.48
C SER A 68 1.08 -1.65 3.48
N ILE A 69 1.30 -1.28 2.23
CA ILE A 69 1.63 -2.22 1.16
C ILE A 69 3.04 -1.89 0.67
N LEU A 70 3.93 -2.85 0.79
CA LEU A 70 5.32 -2.70 0.39
C LEU A 70 5.58 -3.49 -0.89
N ASP A 71 6.59 -3.04 -1.64
CA ASP A 71 7.07 -3.80 -2.79
C ASP A 71 7.65 -5.13 -2.34
N GLY A 72 7.59 -6.14 -3.19
CA GLY A 72 8.03 -7.49 -2.86
C GLY A 72 9.52 -7.61 -2.56
N ASP A 73 10.34 -6.64 -2.98
CA ASP A 73 11.76 -6.60 -2.65
C ASP A 73 12.05 -5.98 -1.28
N LYS A 74 11.03 -5.60 -0.52
CA LYS A 74 11.14 -4.97 0.80
C LYS A 74 10.73 -5.91 1.94
N VAL A 75 10.96 -7.20 1.79
CA VAL A 75 10.54 -8.20 2.80
C VAL A 75 11.18 -7.94 4.16
N ASP A 76 12.45 -7.51 4.19
CA ASP A 76 13.15 -7.22 5.44
C ASP A 76 12.47 -6.08 6.20
N VAL A 77 12.12 -5.00 5.49
CA VAL A 77 11.41 -3.86 6.07
C VAL A 77 10.03 -4.29 6.55
N PHE A 78 9.33 -5.09 5.76
CA PHE A 78 8.03 -5.63 6.11
C PHE A 78 8.08 -6.41 7.44
N GLU A 79 9.06 -7.29 7.60
CA GLU A 79 9.20 -8.08 8.83
C GLU A 79 9.54 -7.18 10.03
N GLU A 80 10.39 -6.19 9.85
CA GLU A 80 10.72 -5.22 10.91
C GLU A 80 9.50 -4.43 11.35
N LEU A 81 8.71 -3.92 10.39
CA LEU A 81 7.53 -3.13 10.70
C LEU A 81 6.45 -3.96 11.39
N LYS A 82 6.27 -5.20 10.98
CA LYS A 82 5.34 -6.11 11.65
C LYS A 82 5.69 -6.27 13.13
N ARG A 83 6.98 -6.38 13.45
CA ARG A 83 7.43 -6.49 14.84
C ARG A 83 7.25 -5.19 15.61
N GLU A 84 7.64 -4.06 15.00
CA GLU A 84 7.55 -2.76 15.65
C GLU A 84 6.11 -2.37 15.99
N TYR A 85 5.16 -2.75 15.15
CA TYR A 85 3.75 -2.38 15.31
C TYR A 85 2.88 -3.56 15.74
N SER A 86 3.47 -4.61 16.31
CA SER A 86 2.73 -5.82 16.73
C SER A 86 1.67 -5.56 17.79
N GLU A 87 1.87 -4.53 18.63
CA GLU A 87 0.92 -4.18 19.67
C GLU A 87 -0.17 -3.21 19.20
N THR A 88 -0.23 -2.95 17.90
CA THR A 88 -1.20 -2.05 17.30
C THR A 88 -2.08 -2.81 16.31
N ASP A 89 -3.12 -2.15 15.81
CA ASP A 89 -3.96 -2.69 14.74
C ASP A 89 -3.40 -2.39 13.35
N TYR A 90 -2.19 -1.84 13.27
CA TYR A 90 -1.54 -1.56 11.99
C TYR A 90 -1.11 -2.87 11.33
N LYS A 91 -1.44 -3.02 10.06
CA LYS A 91 -1.17 -4.23 9.29
C LYS A 91 -0.29 -3.93 8.09
N PHE A 92 0.50 -4.91 7.70
CA PHE A 92 1.49 -4.76 6.64
C PHE A 92 1.34 -5.90 5.65
N PHE A 93 1.45 -5.58 4.36
CA PHE A 93 1.37 -6.54 3.27
C PHE A 93 2.51 -6.27 2.30
N VAL A 94 2.93 -7.28 1.56
CA VAL A 94 3.91 -7.15 0.49
C VAL A 94 3.28 -7.60 -0.82
N LEU A 95 3.67 -6.95 -1.90
CA LEU A 95 3.30 -7.39 -3.24
C LEU A 95 4.03 -8.66 -3.61
N PRO A 96 3.47 -9.50 -4.48
CA PRO A 96 4.16 -10.71 -4.95
C PRO A 96 5.31 -10.44 -5.92
N THR A 97 5.47 -9.19 -6.35
CA THR A 97 6.50 -8.78 -7.30
C THR A 97 7.34 -7.66 -6.73
N ASP A 98 8.50 -7.40 -7.34
CA ASP A 98 9.45 -6.39 -6.88
C ASP A 98 8.90 -4.97 -6.93
N ASP A 99 7.92 -4.73 -7.79
CA ASP A 99 7.30 -3.42 -7.97
C ASP A 99 5.82 -3.62 -8.30
N ILE A 100 5.04 -2.55 -8.31
CA ILE A 100 3.66 -2.60 -8.75
C ILE A 100 3.53 -2.68 -10.27
N ARG A 101 4.47 -2.10 -10.99
CA ARG A 101 4.46 -1.98 -12.44
C ARG A 101 5.77 -2.47 -13.03
N ASP A 102 5.71 -3.11 -14.20
CA ASP A 102 6.92 -3.44 -14.94
C ASP A 102 7.70 -2.17 -15.25
N LYS A 103 9.00 -2.20 -14.99
CA LYS A 103 9.92 -1.11 -15.28
C LYS A 103 11.13 -1.64 -16.00
N LYS A 104 11.43 -1.05 -17.16
CA LYS A 104 12.64 -1.33 -17.91
C LYS A 104 13.55 -0.13 -17.81
N GLU A 105 14.70 -0.32 -17.18
CA GLU A 105 15.69 0.73 -17.07
C GLU A 105 16.94 0.34 -17.83
N ARG A 106 17.56 1.33 -18.51
CA ARG A 106 18.72 1.08 -19.37
C ARG A 106 19.97 0.70 -18.59
N THR A 107 20.10 1.17 -17.36
CA THR A 107 21.32 1.05 -16.57
C THR A 107 21.15 0.23 -15.30
N ILE A 108 19.92 -0.17 -14.96
CA ILE A 108 19.60 -0.92 -13.76
C ILE A 108 18.79 -2.14 -14.17
N GLN A 109 18.78 -3.16 -13.34
CA GLN A 109 17.96 -4.35 -13.59
C GLN A 109 16.49 -3.96 -13.73
N SER A 110 15.84 -4.54 -14.74
CA SER A 110 14.41 -4.39 -14.92
C SER A 110 13.66 -4.93 -13.70
N LYS A 111 12.62 -4.24 -13.27
CA LYS A 111 11.75 -4.72 -12.21
C LYS A 111 10.47 -5.28 -12.79
N SER A 112 10.03 -6.40 -12.24
CA SER A 112 8.77 -7.03 -12.63
C SER A 112 7.66 -6.57 -11.69
N GLY A 113 6.50 -6.25 -12.25
CA GLY A 113 5.34 -5.78 -11.49
C GLY A 113 4.13 -6.68 -11.67
N ILE A 114 3.10 -6.44 -10.86
CA ILE A 114 1.79 -7.08 -11.03
C ILE A 114 1.04 -6.50 -12.22
N THR A 115 1.46 -5.33 -12.67
CA THR A 115 0.90 -4.67 -13.86
C THR A 115 1.97 -4.53 -14.93
N SER A 116 1.52 -4.34 -16.17
CA SER A 116 2.39 -3.99 -17.29
C SER A 116 2.97 -2.59 -17.10
N GLU A 117 3.87 -2.17 -18.01
CA GLU A 117 4.43 -0.82 -17.99
C GLU A 117 3.33 0.26 -18.05
N LYS A 118 2.20 -0.05 -18.65
CA LYS A 118 1.05 0.86 -18.77
C LYS A 118 0.10 0.78 -17.58
N GLY A 119 0.40 -0.05 -16.58
CA GLY A 119 -0.43 -0.17 -15.40
C GLY A 119 -1.63 -1.08 -15.55
N ASN A 120 -1.66 -1.96 -16.54
CA ASN A 120 -2.72 -2.94 -16.72
C ASN A 120 -2.42 -4.19 -15.91
N LEU A 121 -3.37 -4.63 -15.09
CA LEU A 121 -3.19 -5.80 -14.24
C LEU A 121 -2.98 -7.05 -15.08
N LYS A 122 -1.93 -7.79 -14.78
CA LYS A 122 -1.62 -9.04 -15.47
C LYS A 122 -2.60 -10.13 -15.03
N SER A 123 -3.02 -10.96 -15.97
CA SER A 123 -4.01 -12.01 -15.69
C SER A 123 -3.55 -12.98 -14.60
N GLU A 124 -2.26 -13.29 -14.54
CA GLU A 124 -1.67 -14.18 -13.54
C GLU A 124 -1.75 -13.65 -12.12
N TYR A 125 -1.91 -12.34 -11.95
CA TYR A 125 -2.00 -11.71 -10.65
C TYR A 125 -3.42 -11.32 -10.24
N ARG A 126 -4.43 -11.59 -11.08
CA ARG A 126 -5.81 -11.21 -10.73
C ARG A 126 -6.28 -11.84 -9.44
N GLU A 127 -6.11 -13.15 -9.29
CA GLU A 127 -6.56 -13.83 -8.07
C GLU A 127 -5.69 -13.52 -6.85
N PRO A 128 -4.34 -13.49 -6.94
CA PRO A 128 -3.53 -13.06 -5.81
C PRO A 128 -3.85 -11.65 -5.33
N ILE A 129 -4.11 -10.73 -6.25
CA ILE A 129 -4.43 -9.35 -5.86
C ILE A 129 -5.86 -9.23 -5.33
N ARG A 130 -6.80 -9.99 -5.87
CA ARG A 130 -8.15 -10.06 -5.31
C ARG A 130 -8.10 -10.53 -3.85
N ALA A 131 -7.31 -11.56 -3.58
CA ALA A 131 -7.12 -12.05 -2.22
C ALA A 131 -6.48 -11.00 -1.33
N LEU A 132 -5.46 -10.30 -1.83
CA LEU A 132 -4.80 -9.21 -1.10
C LEU A 132 -5.80 -8.10 -0.74
N PHE A 133 -6.62 -7.68 -1.69
CA PHE A 133 -7.61 -6.62 -1.45
C PHE A 133 -8.66 -7.05 -0.41
N ASN A 134 -9.07 -8.31 -0.44
CA ASN A 134 -9.98 -8.84 0.57
C ASN A 134 -9.32 -8.85 1.95
N ASP A 135 -8.06 -9.25 2.04
CA ASP A 135 -7.31 -9.23 3.29
C ASP A 135 -7.13 -7.80 3.83
N ILE A 136 -6.89 -6.85 2.94
CA ILE A 136 -6.78 -5.43 3.33
C ILE A 136 -8.11 -4.94 3.90
N ASN A 137 -9.22 -5.24 3.23
CA ASN A 137 -10.54 -4.85 3.71
C ASN A 137 -10.85 -5.48 5.08
N ASP A 138 -10.47 -6.72 5.28
CA ASP A 138 -10.62 -7.37 6.59
C ASP A 138 -9.78 -6.68 7.66
N ALA A 139 -8.58 -6.26 7.32
CA ALA A 139 -7.70 -5.55 8.24
C ALA A 139 -8.22 -4.15 8.58
N LEU A 140 -9.03 -3.55 7.71
CA LEU A 140 -9.59 -2.22 7.89
C LEU A 140 -10.96 -2.21 8.61
N LYS A 141 -11.46 -3.35 8.95
CA LYS A 141 -12.70 -3.44 9.75
C LYS A 141 -12.47 -3.02 11.23
#